data_13d0e85b3d15704bfdbed8fdbd739fb0
#
_entry.id   13d0e85b3d15704bfdbed8fdbd739fb0
#
_cell.length_a   1.000
_cell.length_b   1.000
_cell.length_c   1.000
_cell.angle_alpha   90.00
_cell.angle_beta   90.00
_cell.angle_gamma   90.00
#
_symmetry.space_group_name_H-M   'P 1'
#
loop_
_entity.id
_entity.type
_entity.pdbx_description
1 polymer ?
#
loop_
_entity_poly.entity_id
_entity_poly.type
_entity_poly.pdbx_seq_one_letter_code
_entity_poly.pdbx_strand_id
1 'polypeptide(L)'
;LKNKNILQYKTLTEKDYEQIGTNFSTIAKKYNMTVQTCFEDRNLTEYGFIKGDCLSHELAYYLTGKKYKSWKSRKGDKCNCVEMVDIGAYNTCKHFCKYCYANYDEKKVNENSLKHNPNSSLITGTIEDTDTIKIRNIWQNDNKVIEYTPIQRGVFKWIIKK
;
A
#
# COMPACT_ATOMS: atom_id res chain seq x y z
N LEU A 1 -6.87 6.68 17.11
CA LEU A 1 -6.07 6.19 18.25
C LEU A 1 -5.97 7.25 19.34
N LYS A 2 -5.60 8.47 18.97
CA LYS A 2 -5.52 9.62 19.90
C LYS A 2 -6.84 9.87 20.64
N ASN A 3 -7.97 9.74 19.93
CA ASN A 3 -9.30 10.01 20.48
C ASN A 3 -9.84 8.93 21.43
N LYS A 4 -9.18 7.77 21.52
CA LYS A 4 -9.59 6.68 22.39
C LYS A 4 -8.71 6.53 23.63
N ASN A 5 -7.67 7.34 23.80
CA ASN A 5 -6.67 7.25 24.89
C ASN A 5 -6.12 5.84 25.15
N ILE A 6 -6.17 4.98 24.12
CA ILE A 6 -5.76 3.56 24.24
C ILE A 6 -4.24 3.44 24.24
N LEU A 7 -3.56 4.30 23.48
CA LEU A 7 -2.10 4.31 23.38
C LEU A 7 -1.59 5.74 23.45
N GLN A 8 -0.63 5.94 24.32
CA GLN A 8 0.23 7.12 24.27
C GLN A 8 1.42 6.79 23.37
N TYR A 9 1.65 7.60 22.35
CA TYR A 9 2.82 7.48 21.49
C TYR A 9 3.66 8.75 21.59
N LYS A 10 4.96 8.55 21.60
CA LYS A 10 5.94 9.62 21.59
C LYS A 10 6.18 10.07 20.16
N THR A 11 6.31 11.35 19.92
CA THR A 11 6.80 11.87 18.65
C THR A 11 8.25 11.42 18.45
N LEU A 12 8.57 10.88 17.30
CA LEU A 12 9.92 10.44 16.98
C LEU A 12 10.87 11.65 16.93
N THR A 13 12.05 11.48 17.50
CA THR A 13 13.16 12.43 17.44
C THR A 13 14.08 12.10 16.26
N GLU A 14 15.02 13.00 15.92
CA GLU A 14 16.03 12.73 14.89
C GLU A 14 16.83 11.46 15.21
N LYS A 15 17.20 11.26 16.48
CA LYS A 15 17.90 10.06 16.92
C LYS A 15 17.09 8.78 16.72
N ASP A 16 15.77 8.84 16.90
CA ASP A 16 14.90 7.70 16.64
C ASP A 16 14.88 7.37 15.14
N TYR A 17 14.83 8.39 14.26
CA TYR A 17 14.90 8.21 12.81
C TYR A 17 16.24 7.65 12.35
N GLU A 18 17.35 8.14 12.87
CA GLU A 18 18.69 7.60 12.64
C GLU A 18 18.76 6.12 13.03
N GLN A 19 18.30 5.77 14.21
CA GLN A 19 18.31 4.39 14.70
C GLN A 19 17.43 3.47 13.86
N ILE A 20 16.22 3.90 13.54
CA ILE A 20 15.28 3.15 12.68
C ILE A 20 15.91 2.97 11.30
N GLY A 21 16.35 4.05 10.67
CA GLY A 21 16.91 4.03 9.33
C GLY A 21 18.12 3.11 9.22
N THR A 22 19.08 3.27 10.12
CA THR A 22 20.30 2.45 10.15
C THR A 22 20.01 0.97 10.38
N ASN A 23 19.14 0.65 11.34
CA ASN A 23 18.79 -0.73 11.66
C ASN A 23 18.06 -1.41 10.50
N PHE A 24 17.06 -0.76 9.91
CA PHE A 24 16.33 -1.33 8.77
C PHE A 24 17.25 -1.56 7.57
N SER A 25 18.11 -0.59 7.22
CA SER A 25 19.05 -0.72 6.13
C SER A 25 20.07 -1.84 6.36
N THR A 26 20.57 -1.97 7.57
CA THR A 26 21.51 -3.03 7.95
C THR A 26 20.88 -4.41 7.83
N ILE A 27 19.68 -4.56 8.35
CA ILE A 27 18.94 -5.83 8.27
C ILE A 27 18.62 -6.17 6.81
N ALA A 28 18.12 -5.21 6.04
CA ALA A 28 17.79 -5.41 4.65
C ALA A 28 19.01 -5.86 3.82
N LYS A 29 20.16 -5.21 3.99
CA LYS A 29 21.42 -5.60 3.33
C LYS A 29 21.81 -7.04 3.67
N LYS A 30 21.66 -7.45 4.92
CA LYS A 30 21.98 -8.82 5.36
C LYS A 30 21.15 -9.87 4.59
N TYR A 31 19.91 -9.55 4.22
CA TYR A 31 19.01 -10.44 3.49
C TYR A 31 18.92 -10.13 1.99
N ASN A 32 19.84 -9.32 1.47
CA ASN A 32 19.85 -8.89 0.07
C ASN A 32 18.51 -8.24 -0.36
N MET A 33 17.96 -7.41 0.52
CA MET A 33 16.73 -6.65 0.32
C MET A 33 17.05 -5.16 0.23
N THR A 34 16.17 -4.42 -0.42
CA THR A 34 16.17 -2.96 -0.41
C THR A 34 15.09 -2.43 0.51
N VAL A 35 15.32 -1.27 1.10
CA VAL A 35 14.31 -0.53 1.87
C VAL A 35 13.96 0.75 1.15
N GLN A 36 12.70 1.08 1.14
CA GLN A 36 12.23 2.33 0.54
C GLN A 36 11.14 2.98 1.39
N THR A 37 11.02 4.29 1.24
CA THR A 37 9.90 5.07 1.79
C THR A 37 9.00 5.54 0.68
N CYS A 38 7.69 5.51 0.93
CA CYS A 38 6.67 6.09 0.07
C CYS A 38 5.79 7.03 0.90
N PHE A 39 5.56 8.23 0.40
CA PHE A 39 4.74 9.23 1.08
C PHE A 39 5.27 9.67 2.47
N GLU A 40 6.58 9.55 2.69
CA GLU A 40 7.28 9.97 3.89
C GLU A 40 7.91 11.34 3.65
N ASP A 41 7.66 12.29 4.56
CA ASP A 41 8.21 13.66 4.47
C ASP A 41 9.70 13.71 4.83
N ARG A 42 10.13 12.80 5.69
CA ARG A 42 11.52 12.72 6.08
C ARG A 42 12.38 12.07 5.01
N ASN A 43 13.53 12.66 4.78
CA ASN A 43 14.53 12.08 3.90
C ASN A 43 15.38 11.08 4.69
N LEU A 44 15.19 9.79 4.43
CA LEU A 44 15.97 8.71 5.03
C LEU A 44 17.04 8.13 4.08
N THR A 45 17.34 8.82 2.97
CA THR A 45 18.31 8.33 2.00
C THR A 45 19.72 8.27 2.55
N GLU A 46 20.06 9.14 3.49
CA GLU A 46 21.35 9.11 4.23
C GLU A 46 21.56 7.80 5.00
N TYR A 47 20.49 7.13 5.40
CA TYR A 47 20.52 5.82 6.06
C TYR A 47 20.37 4.64 5.08
N GLY A 48 20.43 4.90 3.77
CA GLY A 48 20.37 3.89 2.72
C GLY A 48 18.95 3.49 2.28
N PHE A 49 17.93 4.29 2.62
CA PHE A 49 16.59 4.12 2.06
C PHE A 49 16.52 4.70 0.64
N ILE A 50 15.69 4.09 -0.18
CA ILE A 50 15.30 4.63 -1.48
C ILE A 50 13.99 5.40 -1.32
N LYS A 51 13.94 6.63 -1.80
CA LYS A 51 12.65 7.34 -1.92
C LYS A 51 11.97 6.86 -3.18
N GLY A 52 10.80 6.25 -3.03
CA GLY A 52 10.09 5.64 -4.16
C GLY A 52 8.61 5.43 -3.90
N ASP A 53 7.96 4.82 -4.86
CA ASP A 53 6.53 4.52 -4.83
C ASP A 53 6.31 3.08 -4.35
N CYS A 54 5.42 2.88 -3.37
CA CYS A 54 5.14 1.54 -2.83
C CYS A 54 4.47 0.62 -3.86
N LEU A 55 3.67 1.18 -4.77
CA LEU A 55 3.12 0.50 -5.93
C LEU A 55 3.36 1.36 -7.17
N SER A 56 4.59 1.34 -7.67
CA SER A 56 4.98 2.10 -8.83
C SER A 56 4.29 1.59 -10.10
N HIS A 57 4.20 2.46 -11.13
CA HIS A 57 3.72 2.06 -12.45
C HIS A 57 4.53 0.91 -13.03
N GLU A 58 5.81 0.93 -12.76
CA GLU A 58 6.76 -0.09 -13.17
C GLU A 58 6.42 -1.44 -12.55
N LEU A 59 6.35 -1.47 -11.23
CA LEU A 59 6.03 -2.71 -10.51
C LEU A 59 4.68 -3.26 -10.96
N ALA A 60 3.67 -2.40 -11.07
CA ALA A 60 2.35 -2.81 -11.51
C ALA A 60 2.37 -3.41 -12.91
N TYR A 61 3.11 -2.79 -13.84
CA TYR A 61 3.27 -3.32 -15.19
C TYR A 61 4.06 -4.64 -15.20
N TYR A 62 5.15 -4.71 -14.46
CA TYR A 62 5.95 -5.94 -14.35
C TYR A 62 5.09 -7.14 -13.91
N LEU A 63 4.24 -6.93 -12.91
CA LEU A 63 3.40 -8.00 -12.36
C LEU A 63 2.21 -8.37 -13.25
N THR A 64 1.69 -7.44 -14.03
CA THR A 64 0.40 -7.63 -14.72
C THR A 64 0.48 -7.51 -16.24
N GLY A 65 1.56 -6.98 -16.80
CA GLY A 65 1.68 -6.62 -18.21
C GLY A 65 0.77 -5.46 -18.64
N LYS A 66 0.17 -4.72 -17.69
CA LYS A 66 -0.84 -3.72 -17.98
C LYS A 66 -0.49 -2.38 -17.37
N LYS A 67 -0.87 -1.28 -18.05
CA LYS A 67 -0.70 0.07 -17.54
C LYS A 67 -1.92 0.51 -16.75
N TYR A 68 -1.67 1.17 -15.64
CA TYR A 68 -2.70 1.68 -14.75
C TYR A 68 -2.65 3.20 -14.70
N LYS A 69 -3.78 3.81 -14.37
CA LYS A 69 -3.89 5.25 -14.15
C LYS A 69 -3.11 5.66 -12.91
N SER A 70 -2.62 6.90 -12.92
CA SER A 70 -2.01 7.49 -11.73
C SER A 70 -3.07 7.79 -10.66
N TRP A 71 -2.67 7.70 -9.42
CA TRP A 71 -3.50 8.05 -8.27
C TRP A 71 -3.79 9.56 -8.25
N LYS A 72 -5.04 9.94 -8.47
CA LYS A 72 -5.45 11.36 -8.57
C LYS A 72 -5.87 11.99 -7.24
N SER A 73 -6.24 11.20 -6.25
CA SER A 73 -6.85 11.68 -5.01
C SER A 73 -5.87 12.05 -3.91
N ARG A 74 -4.59 11.71 -4.04
CA ARG A 74 -3.58 12.11 -3.08
C ARG A 74 -3.11 13.52 -3.38
N LYS A 75 -3.32 14.43 -2.43
CA LYS A 75 -2.86 15.82 -2.55
C LYS A 75 -1.32 15.87 -2.47
N GLY A 76 -0.72 16.53 -3.45
CA GLY A 76 0.70 16.82 -3.51
C GLY A 76 1.52 15.72 -4.22
N ASP A 77 2.71 16.10 -4.64
CA ASP A 77 3.62 15.30 -5.46
C ASP A 77 4.42 14.26 -4.66
N LYS A 78 3.87 13.84 -3.51
CA LYS A 78 4.58 12.95 -2.58
C LYS A 78 4.47 11.46 -2.94
N CYS A 79 3.60 11.09 -3.84
CA CYS A 79 3.37 9.71 -4.23
C CYS A 79 2.94 9.64 -5.69
N ASN A 80 3.65 8.85 -6.47
CA ASN A 80 3.36 8.58 -7.88
C ASN A 80 2.88 7.14 -8.11
N CYS A 81 2.24 6.55 -7.10
CA CYS A 81 1.68 5.21 -7.21
C CYS A 81 0.56 5.13 -8.25
N VAL A 82 0.35 3.93 -8.80
CA VAL A 82 -0.81 3.65 -9.64
C VAL A 82 -2.11 3.83 -8.85
N GLU A 83 -3.19 4.07 -9.57
CA GLU A 83 -4.51 4.16 -8.97
C GLU A 83 -4.90 2.81 -8.36
N MET A 84 -5.21 2.81 -7.07
CA MET A 84 -5.60 1.64 -6.31
C MET A 84 -7.06 1.71 -5.91
N VAL A 85 -7.67 0.54 -5.70
CA VAL A 85 -9.00 0.41 -5.10
C VAL A 85 -8.82 -0.24 -3.74
N ASP A 86 -9.31 0.43 -2.71
CA ASP A 86 -9.41 -0.18 -1.39
C ASP A 86 -10.59 -1.16 -1.40
N ILE A 87 -10.27 -2.45 -1.30
CA ILE A 87 -11.27 -3.53 -1.19
C ILE A 87 -11.56 -3.89 0.27
N GLY A 88 -10.92 -3.21 1.21
CA GLY A 88 -11.13 -3.43 2.64
C GLY A 88 -12.49 -2.93 3.12
N ALA A 89 -12.97 -3.53 4.21
CA ALA A 89 -14.13 -3.05 4.94
C ALA A 89 -13.78 -2.86 6.41
N TYR A 90 -14.28 -1.76 6.99
CA TYR A 90 -14.08 -1.48 8.41
C TYR A 90 -14.82 -2.49 9.29
N ASN A 91 -14.28 -2.74 10.49
CA ASN A 91 -14.87 -3.65 11.48
C ASN A 91 -15.05 -5.09 10.95
N THR A 92 -14.04 -5.64 10.26
CA THR A 92 -14.09 -7.00 9.70
C THR A 92 -13.01 -7.93 10.23
N CYS A 93 -12.04 -7.42 11.00
CA CYS A 93 -10.92 -8.20 11.52
C CYS A 93 -11.11 -8.55 13.00
N LYS A 94 -11.00 -9.83 13.36
CA LYS A 94 -11.16 -10.33 14.75
C LYS A 94 -9.92 -10.16 15.64
N HIS A 95 -8.81 -9.59 15.15
CA HIS A 95 -7.58 -9.46 15.95
C HIS A 95 -7.61 -8.37 17.01
N PHE A 96 -8.47 -7.37 16.87
CA PHE A 96 -8.66 -6.28 17.83
C PHE A 96 -7.36 -5.58 18.26
N CYS A 97 -6.42 -5.40 17.32
CA CYS A 97 -5.15 -4.73 17.62
C CYS A 97 -5.40 -3.31 18.18
N LYS A 98 -4.76 -2.99 19.28
CA LYS A 98 -4.96 -1.70 20.00
C LYS A 98 -4.65 -0.47 19.15
N TYR A 99 -3.77 -0.58 18.16
CA TYR A 99 -3.41 0.49 17.22
C TYR A 99 -4.17 0.44 15.88
N CYS A 100 -5.14 -0.47 15.74
CA CYS A 100 -5.88 -0.61 14.49
C CYS A 100 -6.80 0.60 14.25
N TYR A 101 -6.68 1.21 13.09
CA TYR A 101 -7.58 2.29 12.65
C TYR A 101 -8.87 1.76 12.01
N ALA A 102 -8.85 0.52 11.53
CA ALA A 102 -9.95 -0.07 10.76
C ALA A 102 -10.99 -0.78 11.64
N ASN A 103 -10.63 -1.17 12.86
CA ASN A 103 -11.54 -1.78 13.82
C ASN A 103 -11.77 -0.84 15.00
N TYR A 104 -12.98 -0.32 15.14
CA TYR A 104 -13.35 0.61 16.19
C TYR A 104 -14.65 0.22 16.92
N ASP A 105 -15.32 -0.83 16.46
CA ASP A 105 -16.59 -1.32 17.04
C ASP A 105 -16.56 -2.85 17.07
N GLU A 106 -16.39 -3.41 18.25
CA GLU A 106 -16.31 -4.86 18.46
C GLU A 106 -17.61 -5.59 18.13
N LYS A 107 -18.76 -4.98 18.46
CA LYS A 107 -20.08 -5.56 18.14
C LYS A 107 -20.24 -5.70 16.61
N LYS A 108 -19.89 -4.64 15.87
CA LYS A 108 -19.92 -4.67 14.41
C LYS A 108 -18.94 -5.67 13.81
N VAL A 109 -17.76 -5.86 14.41
CA VAL A 109 -16.81 -6.89 13.96
C VAL A 109 -17.45 -8.27 14.05
N ASN A 110 -18.10 -8.58 15.16
CA ASN A 110 -18.78 -9.85 15.36
C ASN A 110 -19.96 -10.04 14.38
N GLU A 111 -20.78 -9.03 14.19
CA GLU A 111 -21.89 -9.05 13.22
C GLU A 111 -21.38 -9.26 11.78
N ASN A 112 -20.35 -8.52 11.36
CA ASN A 112 -19.77 -8.64 10.03
C ASN A 112 -19.11 -10.01 9.81
N SER A 113 -18.52 -10.57 10.86
CA SER A 113 -17.94 -11.90 10.79
C SER A 113 -18.99 -12.99 10.56
N LEU A 114 -20.18 -12.86 11.15
CA LEU A 114 -21.29 -13.80 10.91
C LEU A 114 -21.84 -13.70 9.49
N LYS A 115 -21.73 -12.53 8.87
CA LYS A 115 -22.15 -12.29 7.49
C LYS A 115 -21.09 -12.64 6.45
N HIS A 116 -19.90 -13.04 6.87
CA HIS A 116 -18.82 -13.42 5.95
C HIS A 116 -19.09 -14.79 5.33
N ASN A 117 -19.00 -14.85 4.00
CA ASN A 117 -19.04 -16.08 3.24
C ASN A 117 -17.74 -16.24 2.44
N PRO A 118 -16.89 -17.25 2.73
CA PRO A 118 -15.61 -17.43 2.05
C PRO A 118 -15.73 -17.71 0.54
N ASN A 119 -16.92 -18.12 0.08
CA ASN A 119 -17.21 -18.35 -1.35
C ASN A 119 -17.77 -17.09 -2.05
N SER A 120 -17.95 -15.99 -1.32
CA SER A 120 -18.42 -14.72 -1.89
C SER A 120 -17.24 -13.84 -2.30
N SER A 121 -17.42 -13.03 -3.34
CA SER A 121 -16.48 -11.97 -3.71
C SER A 121 -16.54 -10.76 -2.75
N LEU A 122 -17.49 -10.72 -1.83
CA LEU A 122 -17.64 -9.68 -0.82
C LEU A 122 -16.95 -10.08 0.49
N ILE A 123 -16.31 -9.12 1.17
CA ILE A 123 -15.72 -9.34 2.49
C ILE A 123 -16.79 -9.66 3.53
N THR A 124 -17.96 -9.03 3.41
CA THR A 124 -19.11 -9.26 4.30
C THR A 124 -20.41 -8.91 3.58
N GLY A 125 -21.50 -9.57 3.96
CA GLY A 125 -22.83 -9.34 3.38
C GLY A 125 -23.05 -10.03 2.03
N THR A 126 -24.16 -9.67 1.40
CA THR A 126 -24.60 -10.16 0.09
C THR A 126 -24.98 -8.96 -0.77
N ILE A 127 -24.92 -9.12 -2.09
CA ILE A 127 -25.45 -8.13 -3.03
C ILE A 127 -26.97 -8.22 -3.00
N GLU A 128 -27.63 -7.10 -2.84
CA GLU A 128 -29.08 -6.97 -2.83
C GLU A 128 -29.55 -6.31 -4.14
N ASP A 129 -30.85 -6.50 -4.49
CA ASP A 129 -31.44 -5.96 -5.73
C ASP A 129 -31.40 -4.43 -5.81
N THR A 130 -31.27 -3.78 -4.65
CA THR A 130 -31.14 -2.32 -4.53
C THR A 130 -29.72 -1.81 -4.74
N ASP A 131 -28.73 -2.69 -4.78
CA ASP A 131 -27.32 -2.30 -4.92
C ASP A 131 -27.01 -1.85 -6.33
N THR A 132 -26.25 -0.77 -6.46
CA THR A 132 -25.74 -0.30 -7.74
C THR A 132 -24.35 -0.84 -7.99
N ILE A 133 -24.22 -1.76 -8.94
CA ILE A 133 -22.92 -2.32 -9.37
C ILE A 133 -22.33 -1.44 -10.44
N LYS A 134 -21.13 -0.88 -10.19
CA LYS A 134 -20.37 -0.08 -11.16
C LYS A 134 -19.10 -0.78 -11.56
N ILE A 135 -18.93 -1.01 -12.87
CA ILE A 135 -17.66 -1.49 -13.42
C ILE A 135 -16.67 -0.34 -13.44
N ARG A 136 -15.53 -0.52 -12.78
CA ARG A 136 -14.44 0.46 -12.77
C ARG A 136 -13.41 0.11 -13.82
N ASN A 137 -13.21 0.98 -14.80
CA ASN A 137 -12.13 0.87 -15.75
C ASN A 137 -10.86 1.57 -15.22
N ILE A 138 -9.89 0.80 -14.78
CA ILE A 138 -8.61 1.29 -14.22
C ILE A 138 -7.45 1.23 -15.22
N TRP A 139 -7.69 0.75 -16.43
CA TRP A 139 -6.65 0.57 -17.45
C TRP A 139 -6.43 1.83 -18.28
N GLN A 140 -5.21 2.01 -18.73
CA GLN A 140 -4.89 2.93 -19.82
C GLN A 140 -4.56 2.11 -21.08
N ASN A 141 -5.32 2.35 -22.15
CA ASN A 141 -5.03 1.78 -23.48
C ASN A 141 -3.96 2.65 -24.17
N ASP A 142 -2.73 2.57 -23.71
CA ASP A 142 -1.60 3.13 -24.45
C ASP A 142 -0.89 2.00 -25.18
N ASN A 143 -0.81 2.11 -26.52
CA ASN A 143 -0.10 1.15 -27.37
C ASN A 143 1.43 1.23 -27.25
N LYS A 144 1.97 1.87 -26.22
CA LYS A 144 3.41 1.90 -25.97
C LYS A 144 3.82 0.62 -25.26
N VAL A 145 4.51 -0.24 -25.97
CA VAL A 145 5.20 -1.39 -25.40
C VAL A 145 6.39 -0.87 -24.59
N ILE A 146 6.38 -1.12 -23.29
CA ILE A 146 7.54 -0.92 -22.44
C ILE A 146 8.16 -2.29 -22.24
N GLU A 147 9.35 -2.48 -22.79
CA GLU A 147 10.13 -3.70 -22.57
C GLU A 147 10.86 -3.60 -21.24
N TYR A 148 10.76 -4.64 -20.43
CA TYR A 148 11.47 -4.78 -19.18
C TYR A 148 12.64 -5.72 -19.33
N THR A 149 13.80 -5.26 -19.02
CA THR A 149 14.97 -6.14 -18.86
C THR A 149 15.21 -6.32 -17.36
N PRO A 150 14.95 -7.50 -16.79
CA PRO A 150 15.29 -7.76 -15.40
C PRO A 150 16.80 -7.70 -15.25
N ILE A 151 17.28 -6.72 -14.51
CA ILE A 151 18.69 -6.66 -14.12
C ILE A 151 18.79 -7.34 -12.75
N GLN A 152 19.66 -8.33 -12.73
CA GLN A 152 20.03 -9.17 -11.59
C GLN A 152 19.55 -8.68 -10.21
N ARG A 153 18.68 -9.48 -9.59
CA ARG A 153 18.27 -9.44 -8.18
C ARG A 153 18.11 -8.03 -7.58
N GLY A 154 16.92 -7.47 -7.73
CA GLY A 154 16.47 -6.35 -6.90
C GLY A 154 16.64 -4.95 -7.46
N VAL A 155 17.17 -4.78 -8.67
CA VAL A 155 17.24 -3.47 -9.33
C VAL A 155 16.63 -3.56 -10.73
N PHE A 156 15.58 -2.78 -10.97
CA PHE A 156 14.94 -2.67 -12.30
C PHE A 156 15.50 -1.43 -13.02
N LYS A 157 16.07 -1.63 -14.20
CA LYS A 157 16.51 -0.55 -15.08
C LYS A 157 15.62 -0.51 -16.32
N TRP A 158 15.14 0.66 -16.67
CA TRP A 158 14.25 0.90 -17.80
C TRP A 158 15.03 1.21 -19.05
N ILE A 159 14.69 0.58 -20.15
CA ILE A 159 15.09 1.01 -21.48
C ILE A 159 13.84 1.42 -22.22
N ILE A 160 13.67 2.72 -22.44
CA ILE A 160 12.64 3.22 -23.37
C ILE A 160 13.26 3.19 -24.73
N LYS A 161 12.84 2.28 -25.61
CA LYS A 161 13.13 2.39 -27.03
C LYS A 161 12.13 3.38 -27.63
N LYS A 162 12.67 4.43 -28.25
CA LYS A 162 11.88 5.38 -29.03
C LYS A 162 11.41 4.75 -30.32
#